data_d49d07fe84016c3cdf268a51e6b57d09
#
_entry.id   d49d07fe84016c3cdf268a51e6b57d09
#
_cell.length_a   1.000
_cell.length_b   1.000
_cell.length_c   1.000
_cell.angle_alpha   90.00
_cell.angle_beta   90.00
_cell.angle_gamma   90.00
#
_symmetry.space_group_name_H-M   'P 1'
#
loop_
_entity.id
_entity.type
_entity.pdbx_description
1 polymer ?
#
loop_
_entity_poly.entity_id
_entity_poly.type
_entity_poly.pdbx_seq_one_letter_code
_entity_poly.pdbx_strand_id
1 'polypeptide(L)'
;MAGIEAIIKLGDCATVLKEYPDNFFDLIFTSPPYADSRSKTYGGIAADDYVNWFLPKAEQFLRVLKPSGTFVLNIKEKVVNGERHTYVLELILALRKQGWLWTEEFIWHKRNCHPGKWPNRFRDAWERCLQFNKQRQFQMFQENVMVPIGKWATTRLKNLGKNDVIRFNSRAGSGFGKNISHWIGRDKAYPSNVLHLATETENKNHSATFPIALPEWFIKLFTKEGNWVLDPFVGSGTTCE
;
A
#
# COMPACT_ATOMS: atom_id res chain seq x y z
N MET A 1 -2.34 28.95 -6.28
CA MET A 1 -2.03 27.54 -5.96
C MET A 1 -0.95 27.59 -4.90
N ALA A 2 -1.20 27.08 -3.69
CA ALA A 2 -0.13 26.91 -2.72
C ALA A 2 0.87 25.91 -3.32
N GLY A 3 2.16 26.27 -3.35
CA GLY A 3 3.20 25.39 -3.88
C GLY A 3 3.31 24.13 -3.03
N ILE A 4 3.56 22.97 -3.67
CA ILE A 4 3.93 21.75 -2.97
C ILE A 4 5.30 22.00 -2.35
N GLU A 5 5.41 21.86 -1.05
CA GLU A 5 6.69 21.96 -0.33
C GLU A 5 7.20 20.55 -0.04
N ALA A 6 8.40 20.20 -0.52
CA ALA A 6 9.07 18.95 -0.20
C ALA A 6 10.25 19.23 0.76
N ILE A 7 10.22 18.63 1.95
CA ILE A 7 11.26 18.75 2.97
C ILE A 7 12.04 17.43 3.04
N ILE A 8 13.31 17.44 2.67
CA ILE A 8 14.18 16.27 2.74
C ILE A 8 15.17 16.44 3.91
N LYS A 9 15.20 15.45 4.81
CA LYS A 9 16.13 15.40 5.95
C LYS A 9 17.01 14.16 5.85
N LEU A 10 18.29 14.33 6.01
CA LEU A 10 19.27 13.23 6.05
C LEU A 10 19.43 12.72 7.48
N GLY A 11 19.29 11.41 7.68
CA GLY A 11 19.51 10.77 8.99
C GLY A 11 18.74 9.46 9.14
N ASP A 12 18.92 8.80 10.29
CA ASP A 12 18.06 7.67 10.67
C ASP A 12 16.66 8.19 11.00
N CYS A 13 15.64 7.61 10.38
CA CYS A 13 14.26 8.12 10.49
C CYS A 13 13.73 8.07 11.94
N ALA A 14 14.14 7.08 12.76
CA ALA A 14 13.72 7.03 14.16
C ALA A 14 14.29 8.20 14.99
N THR A 15 15.45 8.73 14.58
CA THR A 15 16.06 9.91 15.20
C THR A 15 15.45 11.19 14.67
N VAL A 16 15.37 11.35 13.35
CA VAL A 16 14.84 12.55 12.69
C VAL A 16 13.38 12.81 13.09
N LEU A 17 12.58 11.75 13.20
CA LEU A 17 11.17 11.90 13.57
C LEU A 17 10.95 12.45 14.99
N LYS A 18 11.92 12.38 15.90
CA LYS A 18 11.82 13.01 17.22
C LYS A 18 11.69 14.54 17.17
N GLU A 19 12.07 15.15 16.05
CA GLU A 19 11.92 16.60 15.83
C GLU A 19 10.46 17.00 15.49
N TYR A 20 9.62 16.04 15.11
CA TYR A 20 8.21 16.30 14.78
C TYR A 20 7.29 16.05 15.97
N PRO A 21 6.24 16.85 16.12
CA PRO A 21 5.25 16.66 17.19
C PRO A 21 4.44 15.39 16.96
N ASP A 22 3.76 14.93 18.01
CA ASP A 22 2.78 13.87 17.93
C ASP A 22 1.64 14.24 16.99
N ASN A 23 1.10 13.26 16.26
CA ASN A 23 -0.09 13.44 15.43
C ASN A 23 0.06 14.53 14.33
N PHE A 24 1.21 14.57 13.67
CA PHE A 24 1.53 15.59 12.66
C PHE A 24 1.16 15.16 11.23
N PHE A 25 1.52 13.95 10.83
CA PHE A 25 1.34 13.46 9.46
C PHE A 25 -0.03 12.83 9.23
N ASP A 26 -0.58 13.04 8.03
CA ASP A 26 -1.86 12.47 7.59
C ASP A 26 -1.67 11.09 6.95
N LEU A 27 -0.57 10.91 6.20
CA LEU A 27 -0.21 9.67 5.54
C LEU A 27 1.27 9.37 5.75
N ILE A 28 1.58 8.12 6.06
CA ILE A 28 2.93 7.56 5.92
C ILE A 28 2.85 6.53 4.78
N PHE A 29 3.58 6.76 3.70
CA PHE A 29 3.76 5.79 2.61
C PHE A 29 5.24 5.52 2.46
N THR A 30 5.65 4.24 2.49
CA THR A 30 7.07 3.93 2.41
C THR A 30 7.37 2.51 1.97
N SER A 31 8.58 2.32 1.41
CA SER A 31 9.17 1.03 1.07
C SER A 31 10.57 0.95 1.67
N PRO A 32 10.73 0.38 2.87
CA PRO A 32 12.03 0.23 3.52
C PRO A 32 12.91 -0.75 2.74
N PRO A 33 14.23 -0.79 3.00
CA PRO A 33 15.09 -1.84 2.50
C PRO A 33 14.51 -3.22 2.87
N TYR A 34 14.36 -4.12 1.88
CA TYR A 34 13.88 -5.47 2.15
C TYR A 34 14.98 -6.33 2.75
N ALA A 35 14.61 -7.35 3.53
CA ALA A 35 15.53 -8.23 4.20
C ALA A 35 16.58 -8.79 3.23
N ASP A 36 17.86 -8.76 3.63
CA ASP A 36 19.04 -9.18 2.86
C ASP A 36 19.12 -8.63 1.43
N SER A 37 18.38 -7.57 1.14
CA SER A 37 18.44 -6.93 -0.15
C SER A 37 19.58 -5.93 -0.18
N ARG A 38 20.43 -6.02 -1.22
CA ARG A 38 21.45 -5.02 -1.52
C ARG A 38 22.35 -4.69 -0.32
N SER A 39 22.90 -5.72 0.31
CA SER A 39 23.83 -5.59 1.44
C SER A 39 24.99 -4.60 1.16
N LYS A 40 25.45 -4.50 -0.09
CA LYS A 40 26.50 -3.55 -0.53
C LYS A 40 26.03 -2.08 -0.54
N THR A 41 24.73 -1.80 -0.63
CA THR A 41 24.19 -0.43 -0.75
C THR A 41 23.56 0.07 0.54
N TYR A 42 22.87 -0.80 1.29
CA TYR A 42 22.08 -0.43 2.46
C TYR A 42 22.49 -1.19 3.73
N GLY A 43 23.66 -1.86 3.74
CA GLY A 43 24.14 -2.60 4.89
C GLY A 43 23.50 -3.96 5.14
N GLY A 44 22.36 -4.27 4.47
CA GLY A 44 21.63 -5.53 4.58
C GLY A 44 21.11 -5.82 5.99
N ILE A 45 19.80 -5.91 6.13
CA ILE A 45 19.16 -6.35 7.39
C ILE A 45 18.86 -7.85 7.22
N ALA A 46 19.40 -8.71 8.08
CA ALA A 46 19.05 -10.12 8.06
C ALA A 46 17.54 -10.32 8.25
N ALA A 47 16.99 -11.33 7.59
CA ALA A 47 15.56 -11.59 7.67
C ALA A 47 15.10 -11.88 9.11
N ASP A 48 15.92 -12.59 9.90
CA ASP A 48 15.66 -12.90 11.31
C ASP A 48 15.66 -11.65 12.21
N ASP A 49 16.46 -10.64 11.86
CA ASP A 49 16.60 -9.39 12.64
C ASP A 49 15.62 -8.31 12.19
N TYR A 50 14.92 -8.52 11.09
CA TYR A 50 14.13 -7.48 10.42
C TYR A 50 13.06 -6.86 11.30
N VAL A 51 12.33 -7.68 12.03
CA VAL A 51 11.27 -7.22 12.94
C VAL A 51 11.84 -6.31 14.02
N ASN A 52 12.92 -6.74 14.68
CA ASN A 52 13.58 -5.98 15.73
C ASN A 52 14.17 -4.66 15.23
N TRP A 53 14.69 -4.65 14.00
CA TRP A 53 15.18 -3.45 13.34
C TRP A 53 14.06 -2.46 12.99
N PHE A 54 12.89 -2.95 12.60
CA PHE A 54 11.78 -2.09 12.14
C PHE A 54 10.94 -1.51 13.28
N LEU A 55 10.71 -2.26 14.36
CA LEU A 55 9.81 -1.87 15.45
C LEU A 55 10.12 -0.50 16.09
N PRO A 56 11.39 -0.11 16.39
CA PRO A 56 11.68 1.22 16.93
C PRO A 56 11.29 2.36 15.97
N LYS A 57 11.34 2.12 14.66
CA LYS A 57 10.91 3.07 13.63
C LYS A 57 9.39 3.17 13.59
N ALA A 58 8.71 2.02 13.62
CA ALA A 58 7.26 1.95 13.66
C ALA A 58 6.65 2.59 14.92
N GLU A 59 7.37 2.60 16.04
CA GLU A 59 6.97 3.35 17.25
C GLU A 59 6.92 4.86 16.98
N GLN A 60 7.95 5.40 16.29
CA GLN A 60 7.93 6.80 15.90
C GLN A 60 6.83 7.08 14.86
N PHE A 61 6.58 6.16 13.92
CA PHE A 61 5.47 6.31 12.97
C PHE A 61 4.13 6.35 13.70
N LEU A 62 3.93 5.48 14.68
CA LEU A 62 2.72 5.48 15.52
C LEU A 62 2.56 6.80 16.26
N ARG A 63 3.63 7.38 16.79
CA ARG A 63 3.60 8.67 17.51
C ARG A 63 3.25 9.83 16.59
N VAL A 64 3.95 9.97 15.44
CA VAL A 64 3.81 11.14 14.56
C VAL A 64 2.61 11.09 13.62
N LEU A 65 2.03 9.92 13.36
CA LEU A 65 0.83 9.79 12.54
C LEU A 65 -0.40 10.32 13.31
N LYS A 66 -1.27 11.06 12.63
CA LYS A 66 -2.56 11.48 13.19
C LYS A 66 -3.45 10.27 13.52
N PRO A 67 -4.38 10.37 14.50
CA PRO A 67 -5.33 9.29 14.80
C PRO A 67 -6.15 8.85 13.58
N SER A 68 -6.55 9.81 12.74
CA SER A 68 -7.29 9.57 11.49
C SER A 68 -6.40 9.24 10.28
N GLY A 69 -5.08 9.25 10.46
CA GLY A 69 -4.10 9.02 9.40
C GLY A 69 -3.94 7.54 9.06
N THR A 70 -3.22 7.29 7.98
CA THR A 70 -2.95 5.94 7.46
C THR A 70 -1.46 5.72 7.30
N PHE A 71 -0.98 4.52 7.65
CA PHE A 71 0.35 4.04 7.33
C PHE A 71 0.26 2.93 6.29
N VAL A 72 0.93 3.10 5.16
CA VAL A 72 1.04 2.10 4.07
C VAL A 72 2.49 1.66 3.94
N LEU A 73 2.71 0.38 4.13
CA LEU A 73 4.02 -0.26 4.04
C LEU A 73 4.09 -1.12 2.78
N ASN A 74 4.86 -0.68 1.78
CA ASN A 74 5.20 -1.53 0.64
C ASN A 74 6.38 -2.44 1.01
N ILE A 75 6.15 -3.75 0.98
CA ILE A 75 7.11 -4.76 1.40
C ILE A 75 6.91 -6.09 0.68
N LYS A 76 7.96 -6.89 0.59
CA LYS A 76 7.95 -8.19 -0.05
C LYS A 76 8.73 -9.21 0.78
N GLU A 77 8.24 -10.45 0.80
CA GLU A 77 8.94 -11.57 1.39
C GLU A 77 10.22 -11.92 0.61
N LYS A 78 11.17 -12.51 1.30
CA LYS A 78 12.37 -13.10 0.72
C LYS A 78 12.27 -14.63 0.70
N VAL A 79 13.01 -15.24 -0.21
CA VAL A 79 13.27 -16.68 -0.21
C VAL A 79 14.69 -16.91 0.30
N VAL A 80 14.80 -17.70 1.37
CA VAL A 80 16.07 -18.10 1.99
C VAL A 80 16.17 -19.62 1.90
N ASN A 81 17.26 -20.16 1.36
CA ASN A 81 17.46 -21.60 1.23
C ASN A 81 16.30 -22.38 0.57
N GLY A 82 15.59 -21.75 -0.39
CA GLY A 82 14.47 -22.36 -1.11
C GLY A 82 13.11 -22.24 -0.43
N GLU A 83 13.03 -21.69 0.77
CA GLU A 83 11.80 -21.45 1.54
C GLU A 83 11.47 -19.96 1.63
N ARG A 84 10.18 -19.59 1.62
CA ARG A 84 9.74 -18.22 1.88
C ARG A 84 9.91 -17.91 3.35
N HIS A 85 10.68 -16.88 3.66
CA HIS A 85 10.89 -16.43 5.02
C HIS A 85 9.66 -15.70 5.55
N THR A 86 9.33 -15.93 6.81
CA THR A 86 8.10 -15.43 7.46
C THR A 86 8.20 -14.00 7.99
N TYR A 87 9.34 -13.31 7.84
CA TYR A 87 9.59 -12.01 8.47
C TYR A 87 8.50 -10.96 8.23
N VAL A 88 7.84 -10.95 7.05
CA VAL A 88 6.74 -10.00 6.77
C VAL A 88 5.51 -10.35 7.61
N LEU A 89 5.18 -11.63 7.74
CA LEU A 89 4.06 -12.08 8.58
C LEU A 89 4.32 -11.80 10.05
N GLU A 90 5.53 -12.05 10.51
CA GLU A 90 5.98 -11.75 11.88
C GLU A 90 5.93 -10.24 12.15
N LEU A 91 6.36 -9.41 11.18
CA LEU A 91 6.26 -7.96 11.26
C LEU A 91 4.82 -7.50 11.41
N ILE A 92 3.88 -8.04 10.62
CA ILE A 92 2.45 -7.73 10.76
C ILE A 92 1.96 -8.04 12.18
N LEU A 93 2.30 -9.21 12.72
CA LEU A 93 1.91 -9.61 14.07
C LEU A 93 2.54 -8.72 15.14
N ALA A 94 3.81 -8.33 14.97
CA ALA A 94 4.54 -7.45 15.88
C ALA A 94 3.96 -6.02 15.87
N LEU A 95 3.66 -5.46 14.70
CA LEU A 95 3.00 -4.16 14.56
C LEU A 95 1.62 -4.16 15.24
N ARG A 96 0.84 -5.23 15.09
CA ARG A 96 -0.43 -5.36 15.80
C ARG A 96 -0.25 -5.38 17.33
N LYS A 97 0.78 -6.02 17.85
CA LYS A 97 1.11 -5.99 19.29
C LYS A 97 1.55 -4.61 19.75
N GLN A 98 2.16 -3.80 18.86
CA GLN A 98 2.56 -2.43 19.13
C GLN A 98 1.37 -1.44 19.16
N GLY A 99 0.16 -1.88 18.75
CA GLY A 99 -1.07 -1.08 18.77
C GLY A 99 -1.61 -0.70 17.41
N TRP A 100 -0.95 -1.09 16.31
CA TRP A 100 -1.48 -0.89 14.98
C TRP A 100 -2.67 -1.79 14.67
N LEU A 101 -3.67 -1.28 13.97
CA LEU A 101 -4.72 -2.06 13.35
C LEU A 101 -4.31 -2.37 11.91
N TRP A 102 -4.17 -3.63 11.55
CA TRP A 102 -4.00 -4.04 10.16
C TRP A 102 -5.39 -4.03 9.50
N THR A 103 -5.68 -2.99 8.74
CA THR A 103 -7.04 -2.69 8.24
C THR A 103 -7.30 -3.15 6.83
N GLU A 104 -6.27 -3.18 5.96
CA GLU A 104 -6.39 -3.65 4.59
C GLU A 104 -5.02 -4.12 4.07
N GLU A 105 -5.04 -4.89 3.00
CA GLU A 105 -3.88 -5.28 2.23
C GLU A 105 -4.15 -5.06 0.75
N PHE A 106 -3.31 -4.24 0.13
CA PHE A 106 -3.30 -4.05 -1.32
C PHE A 106 -2.15 -4.85 -1.92
N ILE A 107 -2.36 -5.32 -3.14
CA ILE A 107 -1.35 -6.02 -3.92
C ILE A 107 -0.92 -5.14 -5.08
N TRP A 108 0.34 -4.75 -5.10
CA TRP A 108 0.93 -4.19 -6.30
C TRP A 108 1.35 -5.32 -7.24
N HIS A 109 0.53 -5.59 -8.28
CA HIS A 109 0.85 -6.52 -9.35
C HIS A 109 1.70 -5.83 -10.42
N LYS A 110 2.88 -6.38 -10.68
CA LYS A 110 3.87 -5.86 -11.63
C LYS A 110 3.55 -6.36 -13.04
N ARG A 111 3.05 -5.49 -13.92
CA ARG A 111 2.70 -5.86 -15.31
C ARG A 111 3.88 -6.37 -16.11
N ASN A 112 5.08 -5.88 -15.86
CA ASN A 112 6.33 -6.13 -16.59
C ASN A 112 7.42 -6.72 -15.70
N CYS A 113 7.09 -7.67 -14.80
CA CYS A 113 8.09 -8.28 -13.94
C CYS A 113 9.14 -9.02 -14.78
N HIS A 114 10.41 -8.91 -14.37
CA HIS A 114 11.54 -9.53 -15.07
C HIS A 114 11.34 -11.05 -15.23
N PRO A 115 11.54 -11.62 -16.43
CA PRO A 115 11.46 -13.06 -16.62
C PRO A 115 12.58 -13.75 -15.84
N GLY A 116 12.24 -14.79 -15.09
CA GLY A 116 13.18 -15.58 -14.33
C GLY A 116 12.75 -17.04 -14.30
N LYS A 117 13.72 -17.95 -14.22
CA LYS A 117 13.51 -19.38 -14.08
C LYS A 117 14.18 -19.87 -12.81
N TRP A 118 13.39 -20.48 -11.96
CA TRP A 118 13.86 -21.20 -10.78
C TRP A 118 13.38 -22.65 -10.83
N PRO A 119 14.13 -23.61 -10.30
CA PRO A 119 13.79 -25.03 -10.42
C PRO A 119 12.42 -25.40 -9.83
N ASN A 120 12.02 -24.75 -8.75
CA ASN A 120 10.87 -25.14 -7.91
C ASN A 120 9.92 -24.01 -7.56
N ARG A 121 10.02 -22.84 -8.22
CA ARG A 121 9.08 -21.71 -8.00
C ARG A 121 8.97 -20.82 -9.23
N PHE A 122 7.90 -20.05 -9.27
CA PHE A 122 7.68 -19.05 -10.28
C PHE A 122 8.26 -17.69 -9.90
N ARG A 123 8.35 -16.77 -10.86
CA ARG A 123 8.75 -15.38 -10.65
C ARG A 123 7.75 -14.68 -9.73
N ASP A 124 8.26 -13.81 -8.88
CA ASP A 124 7.45 -12.96 -8.03
C ASP A 124 6.94 -11.75 -8.84
N ALA A 125 5.65 -11.71 -9.12
CA ALA A 125 5.01 -10.68 -9.93
C ALA A 125 4.24 -9.66 -9.08
N TRP A 126 4.36 -9.66 -7.75
CA TRP A 126 3.62 -8.77 -6.88
C TRP A 126 4.38 -8.45 -5.59
N GLU A 127 3.97 -7.36 -4.97
CA GLU A 127 4.40 -6.93 -3.63
C GLU A 127 3.19 -6.54 -2.80
N ARG A 128 3.33 -6.59 -1.47
CA ARG A 128 2.31 -6.17 -0.52
C ARG A 128 2.39 -4.68 -0.30
N CYS A 129 1.23 -4.02 -0.20
CA CYS A 129 1.09 -2.71 0.39
C CYS A 129 0.16 -2.86 1.59
N LEU A 130 0.76 -3.01 2.77
CA LEU A 130 0.06 -3.27 4.02
C LEU A 130 -0.46 -1.96 4.60
N GLN A 131 -1.76 -1.86 4.84
CA GLN A 131 -2.36 -0.69 5.45
C GLN A 131 -2.53 -0.89 6.95
N PHE A 132 -2.02 0.07 7.71
CA PHE A 132 -2.17 0.15 9.15
C PHE A 132 -2.78 1.48 9.57
N ASN A 133 -3.63 1.44 10.59
CA ASN A 133 -4.26 2.62 11.17
C ASN A 133 -4.20 2.55 12.70
N LYS A 134 -4.30 3.70 13.37
CA LYS A 134 -4.38 3.80 14.83
C LYS A 134 -5.76 3.43 15.38
N GLN A 135 -6.79 3.68 14.58
CA GLN A 135 -8.19 3.48 14.95
C GLN A 135 -9.01 2.98 13.77
N ARG A 136 -10.22 2.48 14.03
CA ARG A 136 -11.11 1.94 12.98
C ARG A 136 -11.70 3.00 12.06
N GLN A 137 -11.82 4.22 12.54
CA GLN A 137 -12.31 5.37 11.76
C GLN A 137 -11.10 6.19 11.31
N PHE A 138 -10.81 6.20 10.03
CA PHE A 138 -9.71 6.93 9.41
C PHE A 138 -10.18 7.62 8.12
N GLN A 139 -9.39 8.56 7.62
CA GLN A 139 -9.71 9.28 6.40
C GLN A 139 -9.46 8.40 5.18
N MET A 140 -10.44 8.35 4.26
CA MET A 140 -10.36 7.62 3.00
C MET A 140 -11.25 8.29 1.96
N PHE A 141 -10.68 8.66 0.82
CA PHE A 141 -11.35 9.39 -0.26
C PHE A 141 -11.45 8.51 -1.51
N GLN A 142 -12.30 7.48 -1.44
CA GLN A 142 -12.44 6.46 -2.47
C GLN A 142 -12.82 7.02 -3.85
N GLU A 143 -13.52 8.14 -3.87
CA GLU A 143 -13.95 8.83 -5.10
C GLU A 143 -12.76 9.30 -5.95
N ASN A 144 -11.63 9.64 -5.31
CA ASN A 144 -10.43 10.13 -5.99
C ASN A 144 -9.69 9.03 -6.78
N VAL A 145 -9.99 7.77 -6.51
CA VAL A 145 -9.32 6.60 -7.12
C VAL A 145 -10.29 5.70 -7.90
N MET A 146 -11.51 6.17 -8.16
CA MET A 146 -12.48 5.40 -8.95
C MET A 146 -11.98 5.11 -10.36
N VAL A 147 -12.29 3.92 -10.84
CA VAL A 147 -11.93 3.43 -12.17
C VAL A 147 -13.16 3.36 -13.08
N PRO A 148 -12.99 3.40 -14.42
CA PRO A 148 -14.11 3.20 -15.34
C PRO A 148 -14.80 1.87 -15.07
N ILE A 149 -16.14 1.85 -15.14
CA ILE A 149 -16.90 0.62 -15.00
C ILE A 149 -16.59 -0.34 -16.15
N GLY A 150 -16.40 -1.63 -15.85
CA GLY A 150 -16.06 -2.61 -16.88
C GLY A 150 -17.17 -2.84 -17.91
N LYS A 151 -16.82 -3.17 -19.15
CA LYS A 151 -17.77 -3.38 -20.26
C LYS A 151 -18.91 -4.36 -19.93
N TRP A 152 -18.61 -5.42 -19.17
CA TRP A 152 -19.63 -6.40 -18.74
C TRP A 152 -20.73 -5.76 -17.89
N ALA A 153 -20.37 -4.84 -17.01
CA ALA A 153 -21.33 -4.15 -16.15
C ALA A 153 -22.26 -3.26 -16.98
N THR A 154 -21.71 -2.56 -17.98
CA THR A 154 -22.50 -1.72 -18.90
C THR A 154 -23.53 -2.56 -19.67
N THR A 155 -23.14 -3.73 -20.16
CA THR A 155 -24.02 -4.66 -20.89
C THR A 155 -25.08 -5.26 -19.94
N ARG A 156 -24.64 -5.68 -18.74
CA ARG A 156 -25.52 -6.30 -17.75
C ARG A 156 -26.54 -5.33 -17.18
N LEU A 157 -26.14 -4.08 -16.91
CA LEU A 157 -27.02 -3.04 -16.38
C LEU A 157 -28.07 -2.56 -17.40
N LYS A 158 -27.80 -2.69 -18.71
CA LYS A 158 -28.79 -2.43 -19.77
C LYS A 158 -29.84 -3.54 -19.89
N ASN A 159 -29.50 -4.79 -19.52
CA ASN A 159 -30.32 -5.97 -19.69
C ASN A 159 -30.49 -6.70 -18.35
N LEU A 160 -30.99 -5.98 -17.34
CA LEU A 160 -31.29 -6.57 -16.03
C LEU A 160 -32.37 -7.64 -16.17
N GLY A 161 -32.04 -8.89 -15.88
CA GLY A 161 -32.97 -10.00 -15.83
C GLY A 161 -33.80 -9.98 -14.54
N LYS A 162 -34.99 -10.64 -14.54
CA LYS A 162 -35.80 -10.83 -13.34
C LYS A 162 -35.00 -11.33 -12.15
N ASN A 163 -34.00 -12.20 -12.36
CA ASN A 163 -33.11 -12.74 -11.32
C ASN A 163 -32.17 -11.69 -10.72
N ASP A 164 -31.78 -10.66 -11.44
CA ASP A 164 -30.92 -9.59 -10.92
C ASP A 164 -31.69 -8.67 -9.95
N VAL A 165 -33.01 -8.54 -10.16
CA VAL A 165 -33.90 -7.81 -9.28
C VAL A 165 -34.31 -8.66 -8.06
N ILE A 166 -34.55 -9.98 -8.26
CA ILE A 166 -34.98 -10.92 -7.22
C ILE A 166 -33.83 -11.29 -6.25
N ARG A 167 -32.56 -11.21 -6.67
CA ARG A 167 -31.40 -11.42 -5.79
C ARG A 167 -31.34 -10.51 -4.57
N PHE A 168 -32.10 -9.44 -4.55
CA PHE A 168 -32.31 -8.61 -3.37
C PHE A 168 -32.88 -9.41 -2.16
N ASN A 169 -33.62 -10.49 -2.41
CA ASN A 169 -34.28 -11.32 -1.39
C ASN A 169 -33.53 -12.63 -1.08
N SER A 170 -32.30 -12.82 -1.55
CA SER A 170 -31.52 -14.03 -1.23
C SER A 170 -31.20 -14.06 0.26
N ARG A 171 -31.70 -15.12 0.96
CA ARG A 171 -31.48 -15.37 2.39
C ARG A 171 -30.06 -15.78 2.76
N ALA A 172 -29.15 -15.91 1.79
CA ALA A 172 -27.74 -16.18 2.06
C ALA A 172 -27.09 -14.89 2.55
N GLY A 173 -26.79 -14.79 3.84
CA GLY A 173 -26.11 -13.66 4.49
C GLY A 173 -24.69 -13.36 4.02
N SER A 174 -24.29 -13.94 2.88
CA SER A 174 -22.96 -13.84 2.26
C SER A 174 -22.70 -12.52 1.49
N GLY A 175 -23.64 -11.58 1.46
CA GLY A 175 -23.49 -10.34 0.68
C GLY A 175 -23.60 -10.54 -0.86
N PHE A 176 -23.72 -11.76 -1.34
CA PHE A 176 -23.88 -12.14 -2.74
C PHE A 176 -25.33 -12.02 -3.23
N GLY A 177 -25.99 -10.96 -3.01
CA GLY A 177 -27.38 -10.79 -3.39
C GLY A 177 -27.81 -9.35 -3.39
N LYS A 178 -26.84 -8.45 -3.45
CA LYS A 178 -27.12 -7.01 -3.38
C LYS A 178 -27.83 -6.53 -4.63
N ASN A 179 -28.86 -5.70 -4.41
CA ASN A 179 -29.50 -4.93 -5.46
C ASN A 179 -28.43 -4.16 -6.26
N ILE A 180 -28.31 -4.47 -7.54
CA ILE A 180 -27.35 -3.82 -8.45
C ILE A 180 -27.94 -2.58 -9.15
N SER A 181 -29.20 -2.25 -8.90
CA SER A 181 -29.89 -1.10 -9.52
C SER A 181 -29.20 0.23 -9.24
N HIS A 182 -28.50 0.36 -8.09
CA HIS A 182 -27.75 1.57 -7.74
C HIS A 182 -26.51 1.80 -8.63
N TRP A 183 -26.13 0.81 -9.45
CA TRP A 183 -25.06 0.95 -10.45
C TRP A 183 -25.57 1.48 -11.79
N ILE A 184 -26.89 1.51 -12.01
CA ILE A 184 -27.48 2.02 -13.25
C ILE A 184 -27.11 3.50 -13.41
N GLY A 185 -26.60 3.85 -14.59
CA GLY A 185 -26.18 5.24 -14.92
C GLY A 185 -24.81 5.66 -14.35
N ARG A 186 -24.11 4.79 -13.62
CA ARG A 186 -22.72 5.06 -13.20
C ARG A 186 -21.74 4.69 -14.30
N ASP A 187 -20.75 5.53 -14.49
CA ASP A 187 -19.63 5.34 -15.42
C ASP A 187 -18.36 4.84 -14.73
N LYS A 188 -18.30 4.96 -13.38
CA LYS A 188 -17.18 4.59 -12.54
C LYS A 188 -17.55 3.61 -11.45
N ALA A 189 -16.57 2.80 -11.06
CA ALA A 189 -16.65 1.84 -9.95
C ALA A 189 -15.49 2.03 -8.98
N TYR A 190 -15.65 1.57 -7.75
CA TYR A 190 -14.53 1.49 -6.81
C TYR A 190 -13.50 0.47 -7.31
N PRO A 191 -12.19 0.76 -7.19
CA PRO A 191 -11.14 -0.16 -7.61
C PRO A 191 -11.12 -1.41 -6.74
N SER A 192 -10.46 -2.46 -7.24
CA SER A 192 -10.05 -3.59 -6.39
C SER A 192 -8.82 -3.21 -5.56
N ASN A 193 -8.51 -4.04 -4.55
CA ASN A 193 -7.27 -3.92 -3.81
C ASN A 193 -6.04 -4.51 -4.54
N VAL A 194 -6.15 -4.81 -5.83
CA VAL A 194 -5.04 -5.21 -6.70
C VAL A 194 -4.72 -4.09 -7.68
N LEU A 195 -3.56 -3.48 -7.52
CA LEU A 195 -3.06 -2.39 -8.34
C LEU A 195 -2.17 -2.95 -9.46
N HIS A 196 -2.60 -2.86 -10.70
CA HIS A 196 -1.86 -3.34 -11.88
C HIS A 196 -0.96 -2.22 -12.43
N LEU A 197 0.23 -2.04 -11.85
CA LEU A 197 1.17 -1.00 -12.25
C LEU A 197 2.46 -1.63 -12.83
N ALA A 198 3.01 -1.01 -13.87
CA ALA A 198 4.31 -1.41 -14.38
C ALA A 198 5.42 -1.03 -13.36
N THR A 199 6.51 -1.78 -13.36
CA THR A 199 7.73 -1.37 -12.63
C THR A 199 8.41 -0.24 -13.40
N GLU A 200 9.13 0.61 -12.67
CA GLU A 200 9.99 1.61 -13.29
C GLU A 200 11.15 0.96 -14.03
N THR A 201 11.37 1.30 -15.29
CA THR A 201 12.39 0.70 -16.17
C THR A 201 13.52 1.65 -16.55
N GLU A 202 13.35 2.97 -16.35
CA GLU A 202 14.33 3.98 -16.78
C GLU A 202 15.32 4.42 -15.69
N ASN A 203 15.33 3.73 -14.56
CA ASN A 203 16.20 4.07 -13.42
C ASN A 203 17.68 3.78 -13.67
N LYS A 204 18.42 4.79 -14.09
CA LYS A 204 19.89 4.71 -14.26
C LYS A 204 20.65 4.68 -12.94
N ASN A 205 20.09 5.21 -11.85
CA ASN A 205 20.81 5.43 -10.58
C ASN A 205 20.23 4.68 -9.37
N HIS A 206 19.00 4.15 -9.44
CA HIS A 206 18.37 3.42 -8.34
C HIS A 206 17.56 2.23 -8.88
N SER A 207 18.04 1.04 -8.61
CA SER A 207 17.49 -0.20 -9.17
C SER A 207 16.29 -0.78 -8.37
N ALA A 208 15.68 -0.06 -7.41
CA ALA A 208 14.58 -0.54 -6.55
C ALA A 208 13.49 0.49 -6.30
N THR A 209 13.24 1.39 -7.22
CA THR A 209 12.17 2.36 -7.08
C THR A 209 10.83 1.74 -7.50
N PHE A 210 9.81 2.02 -6.73
CA PHE A 210 8.44 1.81 -7.17
C PHE A 210 8.05 2.91 -8.19
N PRO A 211 7.06 2.65 -9.07
CA PRO A 211 6.60 3.68 -10.02
C PRO A 211 5.87 4.81 -9.28
N ILE A 212 5.98 6.04 -9.77
CA ILE A 212 5.30 7.24 -9.24
C ILE A 212 3.80 7.00 -9.02
N ALA A 213 3.16 6.27 -9.92
CA ALA A 213 1.74 5.93 -9.84
C ALA A 213 1.37 5.15 -8.56
N LEU A 214 2.32 4.51 -7.87
CA LEU A 214 2.03 3.76 -6.65
C LEU A 214 1.80 4.69 -5.45
N PRO A 215 2.74 5.57 -5.04
CA PRO A 215 2.49 6.53 -3.97
C PRO A 215 1.38 7.53 -4.35
N GLU A 216 1.31 8.00 -5.59
CA GLU A 216 0.25 8.88 -6.07
C GLU A 216 -1.15 8.32 -5.81
N TRP A 217 -1.36 7.02 -6.05
CA TRP A 217 -2.63 6.36 -5.81
C TRP A 217 -3.02 6.38 -4.32
N PHE A 218 -2.06 6.10 -3.42
CA PHE A 218 -2.30 6.12 -1.98
C PHE A 218 -2.46 7.54 -1.44
N ILE A 219 -1.71 8.51 -1.96
CA ILE A 219 -1.87 9.94 -1.64
C ILE A 219 -3.29 10.40 -1.99
N LYS A 220 -3.76 10.12 -3.21
CA LYS A 220 -5.15 10.44 -3.62
C LYS A 220 -6.21 9.77 -2.74
N LEU A 221 -5.95 8.54 -2.28
CA LEU A 221 -6.89 7.79 -1.47
C LEU A 221 -6.98 8.30 -0.04
N PHE A 222 -5.86 8.70 0.58
CA PHE A 222 -5.80 8.97 2.02
C PHE A 222 -5.54 10.42 2.39
N THR A 223 -5.33 11.31 1.41
CA THR A 223 -5.03 12.72 1.71
C THR A 223 -5.87 13.69 0.88
N LYS A 224 -5.90 14.94 1.34
CA LYS A 224 -6.41 16.11 0.65
C LYS A 224 -5.29 17.13 0.48
N GLU A 225 -5.51 18.14 -0.35
CA GLU A 225 -4.63 19.29 -0.43
C GLU A 225 -4.37 19.92 0.95
N GLY A 226 -3.12 20.22 1.25
CA GLY A 226 -2.67 20.73 2.55
C GLY A 226 -2.37 19.67 3.61
N ASN A 227 -2.55 18.38 3.31
CA ASN A 227 -2.15 17.30 4.21
C ASN A 227 -0.65 17.01 4.12
N TRP A 228 -0.07 16.53 5.23
CA TRP A 228 1.33 16.15 5.32
C TRP A 228 1.52 14.66 5.04
N VAL A 229 2.38 14.36 4.07
CA VAL A 229 2.79 12.99 3.71
C VAL A 229 4.23 12.77 4.15
N LEU A 230 4.50 11.63 4.76
CA LEU A 230 5.82 11.20 5.19
C LEU A 230 6.27 9.95 4.43
N ASP A 231 7.49 10.00 3.89
CA ASP A 231 8.23 8.80 3.48
C ASP A 231 9.54 8.71 4.28
N PRO A 232 9.58 7.87 5.34
CA PRO A 232 10.77 7.74 6.19
C PRO A 232 11.94 6.99 5.51
N PHE A 233 11.74 6.42 4.32
CA PHE A 233 12.77 5.75 3.53
C PHE A 233 12.75 6.26 2.09
N VAL A 234 12.77 7.58 1.94
CA VAL A 234 12.49 8.32 0.70
C VAL A 234 13.34 7.90 -0.52
N GLY A 235 14.50 7.31 -0.31
CA GLY A 235 15.37 6.83 -1.40
C GLY A 235 15.70 7.93 -2.41
N SER A 236 15.26 7.73 -3.67
CA SER A 236 15.43 8.71 -4.76
C SER A 236 14.42 9.86 -4.75
N GLY A 237 13.42 9.83 -3.87
CA GLY A 237 12.42 10.89 -3.77
C GLY A 237 11.13 10.66 -4.55
N THR A 238 10.86 9.45 -5.06
CA THR A 238 9.67 9.14 -5.86
C THR A 238 8.34 9.52 -5.18
N THR A 239 8.29 9.51 -3.85
CA THR A 239 7.09 9.93 -3.10
C THR A 239 6.93 11.45 -3.08
N CYS A 240 7.99 12.21 -3.39
CA CYS A 240 7.99 13.69 -3.41
C CYS A 240 7.68 14.27 -4.81
N GLU A 241 7.66 13.45 -5.85
CA GLU A 241 7.31 13.83 -7.23
C GLU A 241 5.79 13.88 -7.42
#